data_bc42918184ad5bd635cf74732ec11f49
#
_entry.id   bc42918184ad5bd635cf74732ec11f49
#
_cell.length_a   1.000
_cell.length_b   1.000
_cell.length_c   1.000
_cell.angle_alpha   90.00
_cell.angle_beta   90.00
_cell.angle_gamma   90.00
#
_symmetry.space_group_name_H-M   'P 1'
#
loop_
_entity.id
_entity.type
_entity.pdbx_description
1 polymer ?
#
loop_
_entity_poly.entity_id
_entity_poly.type
_entity_poly.pdbx_seq_one_letter_code
_entity_poly.pdbx_strand_id
1 'polypeptide(L)'
;MEQYNVKLHRRAVQDLDGIYTYIAQTLMEAETALKLIDRLEDAIFSLETLPYRCPERRTGSYACRGYRQLLIENYTIIFQIDEARRQVLVVTVRYSSRA
;
A
#
# COMPACT_ATOMS: atom_id res chain seq x y z
N MET A 1 6.37 4.93 22.61
CA MET A 1 5.99 4.20 21.41
C MET A 1 6.50 4.90 20.17
N GLU A 2 7.15 4.19 19.31
CA GLU A 2 7.75 4.80 18.14
C GLU A 2 6.73 4.99 17.04
N GLN A 3 6.77 6.15 16.44
CA GLN A 3 5.91 6.44 15.31
C GLN A 3 6.73 6.85 14.12
N TYR A 4 6.24 6.48 12.97
CA TYR A 4 6.88 6.79 11.70
C TYR A 4 5.96 7.70 10.91
N ASN A 5 6.55 8.58 10.12
CA ASN A 5 5.78 9.37 9.16
C ASN A 5 5.56 8.54 7.91
N VAL A 6 4.31 8.38 7.54
CA VAL A 6 3.97 7.62 6.34
C VAL A 6 3.83 8.58 5.17
N LYS A 7 4.58 8.31 4.11
CA LYS A 7 4.53 9.11 2.89
C LYS A 7 4.25 8.21 1.71
N LEU A 8 3.54 8.76 0.74
CA LEU A 8 3.23 8.01 -0.47
C LEU A 8 4.05 8.55 -1.64
N HIS A 9 4.71 7.64 -2.32
CA HIS A 9 5.36 7.97 -3.56
C HIS A 9 4.29 8.33 -4.60
N ARG A 10 4.65 9.17 -5.57
CA ARG A 10 3.72 9.55 -6.63
C ARG A 10 3.06 8.33 -7.26
N ARG A 11 3.84 7.29 -7.50
CA ARG A 11 3.30 6.07 -8.10
C ARG A 11 2.19 5.46 -7.26
N ALA A 12 2.36 5.45 -5.94
CA ALA A 12 1.33 4.88 -5.07
C ALA A 12 0.04 5.70 -5.14
N VAL A 13 0.16 7.02 -5.21
CA VAL A 13 -1.01 7.88 -5.36
C VAL A 13 -1.71 7.59 -6.67
N GLN A 14 -0.94 7.46 -7.75
CA GLN A 14 -1.50 7.13 -9.06
C GLN A 14 -2.16 5.77 -9.05
N ASP A 15 -1.56 4.80 -8.36
CA ASP A 15 -2.15 3.47 -8.24
C ASP A 15 -3.51 3.52 -7.55
N LEU A 16 -3.62 4.28 -6.47
CA LEU A 16 -4.89 4.42 -5.76
C LEU A 16 -5.94 5.08 -6.64
N ASP A 17 -5.56 6.13 -7.37
CA ASP A 17 -6.47 6.79 -8.29
C ASP A 17 -6.94 5.82 -9.38
N GLY A 18 -6.03 5.01 -9.90
CA GLY A 18 -6.37 4.02 -10.92
C GLY A 18 -7.33 2.98 -10.40
N ILE A 19 -7.12 2.50 -9.19
CA ILE A 19 -7.99 1.53 -8.56
C ILE A 19 -9.39 2.11 -8.40
N TYR A 20 -9.47 3.33 -7.86
CA TYR A 20 -10.74 4.00 -7.68
C TYR A 20 -11.47 4.16 -9.01
N THR A 21 -10.77 4.68 -10.01
CA THR A 21 -11.37 4.96 -11.31
C THR A 21 -11.88 3.68 -11.97
N TYR A 22 -11.11 2.62 -11.89
CA TYR A 22 -11.51 1.36 -12.51
C TYR A 22 -12.82 0.84 -11.88
N ILE A 23 -12.88 0.81 -10.57
CA ILE A 23 -14.06 0.26 -9.89
C ILE A 23 -15.25 1.21 -10.03
N ALA A 24 -15.03 2.51 -9.86
CA ALA A 24 -16.13 3.47 -9.88
C ALA A 24 -16.71 3.64 -11.28
N GLN A 25 -15.85 3.68 -12.29
CA GLN A 25 -16.28 4.01 -13.65
C GLN A 25 -16.42 2.79 -14.54
N THR A 26 -15.46 1.88 -14.51
CA THR A 26 -15.53 0.71 -15.38
C THR A 26 -16.51 -0.31 -14.85
N LEU A 27 -16.50 -0.56 -13.55
CA LEU A 27 -17.43 -1.50 -12.94
C LEU A 27 -18.70 -0.84 -12.44
N MET A 28 -18.80 0.50 -12.55
CA MET A 28 -19.98 1.27 -12.15
C MET A 28 -20.36 1.07 -10.69
N GLU A 29 -19.37 0.98 -9.81
CA GLU A 29 -19.60 0.74 -8.39
C GLU A 29 -18.87 1.78 -7.54
N ALA A 30 -19.36 3.00 -7.57
CA ALA A 30 -18.69 4.10 -6.86
C ALA A 30 -18.61 3.89 -5.35
N GLU A 31 -19.67 3.35 -4.74
CA GLU A 31 -19.65 3.12 -3.30
C GLU A 31 -18.62 2.07 -2.92
N THR A 32 -18.55 1.00 -3.70
CA THR A 32 -17.55 -0.05 -3.48
C THR A 32 -16.14 0.52 -3.61
N ALA A 33 -15.94 1.38 -4.60
CA ALA A 33 -14.64 2.02 -4.81
C ALA A 33 -14.25 2.85 -3.59
N LEU A 34 -15.16 3.65 -3.07
CA LEU A 34 -14.86 4.48 -1.92
C LEU A 34 -14.52 3.66 -0.68
N LYS A 35 -15.28 2.60 -0.44
CA LYS A 35 -15.01 1.72 0.70
C LYS A 35 -13.65 1.05 0.59
N LEU A 36 -13.30 0.61 -0.60
CA LEU A 36 -12.01 -0.03 -0.79
C LEU A 36 -10.87 0.97 -0.59
N ILE A 37 -10.99 2.16 -1.14
CA ILE A 37 -9.95 3.17 -0.99
C ILE A 37 -9.78 3.52 0.49
N ASP A 38 -10.90 3.66 1.23
CA ASP A 38 -10.82 3.92 2.66
C ASP A 38 -10.05 2.83 3.40
N ARG A 39 -10.30 1.57 3.05
CA ARG A 39 -9.58 0.46 3.68
C ARG A 39 -8.10 0.47 3.34
N LEU A 40 -7.78 0.77 2.09
CA LEU A 40 -6.38 0.83 1.68
C LEU A 40 -5.67 1.98 2.38
N GLU A 41 -6.33 3.12 2.51
CA GLU A 41 -5.72 4.25 3.21
C GLU A 41 -5.54 3.96 4.69
N ASP A 42 -6.52 3.34 5.33
CA ASP A 42 -6.40 2.96 6.73
C ASP A 42 -5.22 2.00 6.92
N ALA A 43 -5.08 1.04 6.01
CA ALA A 43 -3.96 0.10 6.09
C ALA A 43 -2.62 0.81 5.91
N ILE A 44 -2.56 1.74 4.95
CA ILE A 44 -1.35 2.50 4.71
C ILE A 44 -0.95 3.29 5.95
N PHE A 45 -1.89 4.01 6.53
CA PHE A 45 -1.56 4.84 7.68
C PHE A 45 -1.35 4.04 8.96
N SER A 46 -1.80 2.79 9.00
CA SER A 46 -1.48 1.92 10.13
C SER A 46 0.02 1.62 10.19
N LEU A 47 0.74 1.87 9.11
CA LEU A 47 2.19 1.65 9.07
C LEU A 47 2.98 2.67 9.88
N GLU A 48 2.33 3.71 10.38
CA GLU A 48 3.01 4.64 11.28
C GLU A 48 3.38 3.98 12.60
N THR A 49 2.79 2.82 12.90
CA THR A 49 3.08 2.08 14.12
C THR A 49 3.55 0.68 13.74
N LEU A 50 4.71 0.28 14.25
CA LEU A 50 5.25 -1.07 14.09
C LEU A 50 5.28 -1.55 12.63
N PRO A 51 5.86 -0.78 11.71
CA PRO A 51 5.90 -1.21 10.30
C PRO A 51 6.73 -2.47 10.08
N TYR A 52 7.63 -2.79 11.00
CA TYR A 52 8.46 -3.99 10.88
C TYR A 52 7.66 -5.27 11.11
N ARG A 53 6.40 -5.18 11.52
CA ARG A 53 5.56 -6.36 11.64
C ARG A 53 5.25 -6.99 10.28
N CYS A 54 5.40 -6.22 9.22
CA CYS A 54 5.13 -6.69 7.87
C CYS A 54 6.35 -7.41 7.31
N PRO A 55 6.16 -8.51 6.58
CA PRO A 55 7.30 -9.28 6.05
C PRO A 55 7.98 -8.58 4.90
N GLU A 56 9.23 -8.96 4.67
CA GLU A 56 9.95 -8.50 3.50
C GLU A 56 9.38 -9.14 2.24
N ARG A 57 9.44 -8.38 1.15
CA ARG A 57 9.00 -8.90 -0.12
C ARG A 57 10.11 -9.77 -0.72
N ARG A 58 9.80 -11.00 -1.01
CA ARG A 58 10.80 -11.98 -1.45
C ARG A 58 10.59 -12.47 -2.87
N THR A 59 9.47 -12.14 -3.50
CA THR A 59 9.19 -12.58 -4.84
C THR A 59 8.65 -11.42 -5.66
N GLY A 60 8.80 -11.53 -6.99
CA GLY A 60 8.27 -10.53 -7.90
C GLY A 60 9.04 -9.24 -7.89
N SER A 61 8.40 -8.20 -8.36
CA SER A 61 8.99 -6.86 -8.39
C SER A 61 9.30 -6.39 -6.99
N TYR A 62 10.39 -5.67 -6.83
CA TYR A 62 10.86 -5.14 -5.54
C TYR A 62 11.35 -6.23 -4.59
N ALA A 63 11.49 -7.46 -5.06
CA ALA A 63 11.92 -8.55 -4.19
C ALA A 63 13.37 -8.37 -3.75
N CYS A 64 13.65 -8.75 -2.50
CA CYS A 64 15.00 -8.84 -1.94
C CYS A 64 15.78 -7.53 -2.01
N ARG A 65 15.09 -6.41 -1.89
CA ARG A 65 15.71 -5.09 -1.92
C ARG A 65 15.38 -4.27 -0.68
N GLY A 66 14.95 -4.93 0.39
CA GLY A 66 14.59 -4.21 1.59
C GLY A 66 13.17 -3.69 1.61
N TYR A 67 12.39 -3.98 0.60
CA TYR A 67 10.99 -3.59 0.58
C TYR A 67 10.16 -4.58 1.38
N ARG A 68 9.11 -4.06 2.01
CA ARG A 68 8.17 -4.87 2.76
C ARG A 68 6.80 -4.77 2.14
N GLN A 69 5.93 -5.69 2.49
CA GLN A 69 4.59 -5.72 1.91
C GLN A 69 3.53 -5.91 2.97
N LEU A 70 2.41 -5.27 2.75
CA LEU A 70 1.22 -5.42 3.57
C LEU A 70 0.08 -5.85 2.65
N LEU A 71 -0.51 -6.99 2.94
CA LEU A 71 -1.61 -7.51 2.15
C LEU A 71 -2.92 -7.05 2.75
N ILE A 72 -3.78 -6.49 1.91
CA ILE A 72 -5.11 -6.10 2.34
C ILE A 72 -6.09 -6.46 1.23
N GLU A 73 -7.01 -7.36 1.54
CA GLU A 73 -7.94 -7.91 0.56
C GLU A 73 -7.17 -8.48 -0.62
N ASN A 74 -7.42 -8.02 -1.83
CA ASN A 74 -6.72 -8.50 -3.01
C ASN A 74 -5.61 -7.58 -3.48
N TYR A 75 -5.12 -6.72 -2.56
CA TYR A 75 -4.10 -5.74 -2.93
C TYR A 75 -2.88 -5.90 -2.06
N THR A 76 -1.73 -5.54 -2.63
CA THR A 76 -0.45 -5.54 -1.94
C THR A 76 0.07 -4.12 -1.89
N ILE A 77 0.34 -3.65 -0.68
CA ILE A 77 0.97 -2.35 -0.46
C ILE A 77 2.46 -2.61 -0.26
N ILE A 78 3.29 -2.06 -1.13
CA ILE A 78 4.73 -2.25 -1.05
C ILE A 78 5.36 -0.96 -0.53
N PHE A 79 6.17 -1.10 0.50
CA PHE A 79 6.75 0.06 1.16
C PHE A 79 8.17 -0.22 1.63
N GLN A 80 8.85 0.85 1.99
CA GLN A 80 10.21 0.80 2.47
C GLN A 80 10.28 1.62 3.75
N ILE A 81 11.10 1.16 4.70
CA ILE A 81 11.24 1.86 5.98
C ILE A 81 12.59 2.56 5.99
N ASP A 82 12.55 3.87 6.22
CA ASP A 82 13.76 4.67 6.39
C ASP A 82 13.91 4.93 7.89
N GLU A 83 14.69 4.10 8.53
CA GLU A 83 14.83 4.18 9.98
C GLU A 83 15.48 5.49 10.42
N ALA A 84 16.46 5.97 9.65
CA ALA A 84 17.17 7.19 10.01
C ALA A 84 16.24 8.40 10.06
N ARG A 85 15.25 8.43 9.18
CA ARG A 85 14.30 9.54 9.11
C ARG A 85 12.97 9.22 9.75
N ARG A 86 12.82 8.01 10.28
CA ARG A 86 11.55 7.55 10.83
C ARG A 86 10.41 7.75 9.86
N GLN A 87 10.62 7.27 8.64
CA GLN A 87 9.64 7.37 7.57
C GLN A 87 9.31 6.01 7.01
N VAL A 88 8.05 5.85 6.62
CA VAL A 88 7.62 4.73 5.81
C VAL A 88 7.23 5.31 4.46
N LEU A 89 7.87 4.84 3.41
CA LEU A 89 7.58 5.32 2.07
C LEU A 89 6.83 4.23 1.31
N VAL A 90 5.57 4.47 1.04
CA VAL A 90 4.75 3.55 0.24
C VAL A 90 5.06 3.81 -1.22
N VAL A 91 5.62 2.82 -1.89
CA VAL A 91 6.08 3.00 -3.27
C VAL A 91 5.05 2.61 -4.30
N THR A 92 4.20 1.65 -4.00
CA THR A 92 3.17 1.23 -4.95
C THR A 92 2.08 0.44 -4.24
N VAL A 93 0.90 0.42 -4.84
CA VAL A 93 -0.21 -0.41 -4.40
C VAL A 93 -0.66 -1.21 -5.61
N ARG A 94 -0.68 -2.52 -5.50
CA ARG A 94 -0.95 -3.40 -6.63
C ARG A 94 -2.06 -4.38 -6.35
N TYR A 95 -2.81 -4.69 -7.38
CA TYR A 95 -3.75 -5.79 -7.31
C TYR A 95 -2.95 -7.09 -7.31
N SER A 96 -3.21 -7.95 -6.33
CA SER A 96 -2.54 -9.24 -6.22
C SER A 96 -3.49 -10.31 -6.66
N SER A 97 -3.33 -10.74 -7.88
CA SER A 97 -4.13 -11.83 -8.34
C SER A 97 -3.59 -13.11 -7.68
N ARG A 98 -4.49 -13.91 -7.18
CA ARG A 98 -4.09 -15.15 -6.57
C ARG A 98 -4.15 -16.24 -7.62
N ALA A 99 -3.05 -16.87 -7.79
CA ALA A 99 -3.02 -17.97 -8.73
C ALA A 99 -3.50 -19.22 -8.08
#